data_c623351a445337d5e8e39c7dbcf45b7a
#
_entry.id   c623351a445337d5e8e39c7dbcf45b7a
#
_cell.length_a   1.000
_cell.length_b   1.000
_cell.length_c   1.000
_cell.angle_alpha   90.00
_cell.angle_beta   90.00
_cell.angle_gamma   90.00
#
_symmetry.space_group_name_H-M   'P 1'
#
loop_
_entity.id
_entity.type
_entity.pdbx_description
1 polymer ?
#
loop_
_entity_poly.entity_id
_entity_poly.type
_entity_poly.pdbx_seq_one_letter_code
_entity_poly.pdbx_strand_id
1 'polypeptide(L)'
;SYAGGISMIIAVGTIISSLLSDRLTKRFGAGKITAVSVFMTAAALFGFSTSHTFIALCLWAVPYGLGAGCVDAALNNYVALHYTSRHMSWLHCMWGVGASLGPYIMGYALSNGHSWNMGYRYISILQILLTAVLLFSLPLWKKPTVPTKSSHTAASYHEQALSLSQIVRISGAKEIMITFFCYCALEQTTGLWGSSYLVLHWGLTSE
;
A
#
# COMPACT_ATOMS: atom_id res chain seq x y z
N SER A 1 -0.97 21.30 -10.68
CA SER A 1 0.07 20.51 -11.31
C SER A 1 -0.51 19.14 -11.74
N TYR A 2 -0.11 18.65 -12.89
CA TYR A 2 -0.59 17.35 -13.43
C TYR A 2 -0.23 16.17 -12.51
N ALA A 3 0.91 16.22 -11.82
CA ALA A 3 1.35 15.20 -10.87
C ALA A 3 0.37 15.05 -9.69
N GLY A 4 -0.14 16.15 -9.14
CA GLY A 4 -1.14 16.11 -8.08
C GLY A 4 -2.44 15.43 -8.50
N GLY A 5 -2.84 15.54 -9.78
CA GLY A 5 -4.02 14.85 -10.31
C GLY A 5 -3.87 13.33 -10.29
N ILE A 6 -2.71 12.81 -10.68
CA ILE A 6 -2.43 11.36 -10.64
C ILE A 6 -2.43 10.86 -9.19
N SER A 7 -1.77 11.58 -8.27
CA SER A 7 -1.74 11.23 -6.85
C SER A 7 -3.14 11.23 -6.23
N MET A 8 -4.01 12.15 -6.66
CA MET A 8 -5.41 12.19 -6.20
C MET A 8 -6.22 10.98 -6.67
N ILE A 9 -6.04 10.56 -7.94
CA ILE A 9 -6.70 9.36 -8.48
C ILE A 9 -6.24 8.12 -7.68
N ILE A 10 -4.94 7.98 -7.43
CA ILE A 10 -4.38 6.89 -6.62
C ILE A 10 -4.98 6.91 -5.22
N ALA A 11 -5.00 8.06 -4.54
CA ALA A 11 -5.54 8.19 -3.20
C ALA A 11 -7.02 7.82 -3.10
N VAL A 12 -7.85 8.26 -4.05
CA VAL A 12 -9.27 7.89 -4.11
C VAL A 12 -9.42 6.38 -4.31
N GLY A 13 -8.65 5.78 -5.22
CA GLY A 13 -8.63 4.32 -5.43
C GLY A 13 -8.23 3.57 -4.16
N THR A 14 -7.20 4.03 -3.45
CA THR A 14 -6.73 3.46 -2.18
C THR A 14 -7.82 3.51 -1.10
N ILE A 15 -8.50 4.64 -0.94
CA ILE A 15 -9.60 4.79 0.03
C ILE A 15 -10.73 3.81 -0.28
N ILE A 16 -11.18 3.77 -1.53
CA ILE A 16 -12.28 2.89 -1.95
C ILE A 16 -11.92 1.42 -1.70
N SER A 17 -10.73 0.99 -2.10
CA SER A 17 -10.31 -0.40 -1.97
C SER A 17 -10.07 -0.81 -0.52
N SER A 18 -9.52 0.08 0.32
CA SER A 18 -9.35 -0.17 1.75
C SER A 18 -10.70 -0.38 2.46
N LEU A 19 -11.72 0.42 2.12
CA LEU A 19 -13.07 0.25 2.67
C LEU A 19 -13.73 -1.07 2.24
N LEU A 20 -13.41 -1.56 1.04
CA LEU A 20 -13.94 -2.84 0.53
C LEU A 20 -13.12 -4.05 0.97
N SER A 21 -11.88 -3.84 1.43
CA SER A 21 -10.90 -4.90 1.72
C SER A 21 -11.42 -5.93 2.71
N ASP A 22 -12.10 -5.52 3.79
CA ASP A 22 -12.66 -6.44 4.79
C ASP A 22 -13.66 -7.42 4.16
N ARG A 23 -14.58 -6.92 3.34
CA ARG A 23 -15.57 -7.76 2.66
C ARG A 23 -14.92 -8.73 1.68
N LEU A 24 -13.94 -8.25 0.92
CA LEU A 24 -13.22 -9.04 -0.07
C LEU A 24 -12.37 -10.12 0.61
N THR A 25 -11.68 -9.77 1.70
CA THR A 25 -10.84 -10.69 2.48
C THR A 25 -11.67 -11.79 3.14
N LYS A 26 -12.84 -11.47 3.69
CA LYS A 26 -13.78 -12.45 4.25
C LYS A 26 -14.31 -13.41 3.18
N ARG A 27 -14.56 -12.93 1.97
CA ARG A 27 -15.11 -13.73 0.87
C ARG A 27 -14.07 -14.59 0.17
N PHE A 28 -12.88 -14.07 -0.10
CA PHE A 28 -11.87 -14.72 -0.95
C PHE A 28 -10.64 -15.18 -0.19
N GLY A 29 -10.46 -14.73 1.05
CA GLY A 29 -9.28 -14.99 1.87
C GLY A 29 -8.15 -13.97 1.66
N ALA A 30 -7.39 -13.66 2.73
CA ALA A 30 -6.33 -12.65 2.72
C ALA A 30 -5.26 -12.94 1.66
N GLY A 31 -4.78 -14.18 1.54
CA GLY A 31 -3.73 -14.54 0.59
C GLY A 31 -4.09 -14.28 -0.87
N LYS A 32 -5.32 -14.63 -1.29
CA LYS A 32 -5.77 -14.38 -2.67
C LYS A 32 -5.92 -12.89 -2.94
N ILE A 33 -6.52 -12.14 -2.01
CA ILE A 33 -6.68 -10.69 -2.15
C ILE A 33 -5.32 -10.02 -2.24
N THR A 34 -4.37 -10.38 -1.37
CA THR A 34 -3.00 -9.86 -1.44
C THR A 34 -2.35 -10.15 -2.79
N ALA A 35 -2.42 -11.39 -3.29
CA ALA A 35 -1.82 -11.75 -4.59
C ALA A 35 -2.44 -10.98 -5.77
N VAL A 36 -3.78 -10.86 -5.82
CA VAL A 36 -4.48 -10.11 -6.87
C VAL A 36 -4.12 -8.62 -6.78
N SER A 37 -4.08 -8.05 -5.58
CA SER A 37 -3.75 -6.63 -5.37
C SER A 37 -2.32 -6.31 -5.79
N VAL A 38 -1.35 -7.17 -5.42
CA VAL A 38 0.05 -7.01 -5.84
C VAL A 38 0.19 -7.17 -7.36
N PHE A 39 -0.56 -8.09 -7.98
CA PHE A 39 -0.61 -8.20 -9.44
C PHE A 39 -1.16 -6.93 -10.10
N MET A 40 -2.23 -6.35 -9.55
CA MET A 40 -2.80 -5.10 -10.07
C MET A 40 -1.80 -3.94 -10.00
N THR A 41 -1.07 -3.81 -8.89
CA THR A 41 -0.03 -2.77 -8.75
C THR A 41 1.14 -3.03 -9.69
N ALA A 42 1.56 -4.28 -9.89
CA ALA A 42 2.60 -4.66 -10.84
C ALA A 42 2.21 -4.30 -12.30
N ALA A 43 0.99 -4.66 -12.70
CA ALA A 43 0.45 -4.33 -14.02
C ALA A 43 0.36 -2.80 -14.23
N ALA A 44 -0.05 -2.07 -13.21
CA ALA A 44 -0.13 -0.61 -13.27
C ALA A 44 1.26 0.04 -13.41
N LEU A 45 2.25 -0.43 -12.67
CA LEU A 45 3.64 0.04 -12.78
C LEU A 45 4.23 -0.26 -14.17
N PHE A 46 3.93 -1.44 -14.71
CA PHE A 46 4.28 -1.76 -16.10
C PHE A 46 3.58 -0.81 -17.08
N GLY A 47 2.30 -0.53 -16.86
CA GLY A 47 1.54 0.45 -17.61
C GLY A 47 2.15 1.85 -17.56
N PHE A 48 2.59 2.31 -16.38
CA PHE A 48 3.33 3.57 -16.26
C PHE A 48 4.62 3.54 -17.08
N SER A 49 5.36 2.43 -17.08
CA SER A 49 6.61 2.30 -17.85
C SER A 49 6.43 2.39 -19.36
N THR A 50 5.24 2.13 -19.86
CA THR A 50 4.92 2.17 -21.31
C THR A 50 4.10 3.40 -21.70
N SER A 51 3.68 4.20 -20.71
CA SER A 51 2.82 5.37 -20.95
C SER A 51 3.63 6.56 -21.47
N HIS A 52 3.11 7.20 -22.51
CA HIS A 52 3.66 8.41 -23.10
C HIS A 52 2.70 9.61 -23.01
N THR A 53 1.49 9.40 -22.50
CA THR A 53 0.46 10.43 -22.38
C THR A 53 -0.04 10.54 -20.95
N PHE A 54 -0.45 11.74 -20.54
CA PHE A 54 -1.03 11.98 -19.23
C PHE A 54 -2.29 11.16 -19.00
N ILE A 55 -3.13 10.98 -20.00
CA ILE A 55 -4.37 10.20 -19.92
C ILE A 55 -4.03 8.72 -19.62
N ALA A 56 -3.03 8.16 -20.27
CA ALA A 56 -2.60 6.78 -20.02
C ALA A 56 -2.11 6.62 -18.58
N LEU A 57 -1.36 7.58 -18.02
CA LEU A 57 -0.95 7.58 -16.62
C LEU A 57 -2.15 7.63 -15.68
N CYS A 58 -3.15 8.47 -15.97
CA CYS A 58 -4.39 8.53 -15.17
C CYS A 58 -5.16 7.19 -15.20
N LEU A 59 -5.24 6.53 -16.35
CA LEU A 59 -5.91 5.23 -16.49
C LEU A 59 -5.21 4.15 -15.66
N TRP A 60 -3.88 4.10 -15.68
CA TRP A 60 -3.09 3.15 -14.88
C TRP A 60 -3.05 3.50 -13.39
N ALA A 61 -3.28 4.75 -13.02
CA ALA A 61 -3.38 5.18 -11.62
C ALA A 61 -4.56 4.54 -10.89
N VAL A 62 -5.66 4.23 -11.61
CA VAL A 62 -6.84 3.58 -11.02
C VAL A 62 -6.52 2.18 -10.48
N PRO A 63 -6.05 1.21 -11.30
CA PRO A 63 -5.71 -0.12 -10.80
C PRO A 63 -4.57 -0.08 -9.78
N TYR A 64 -3.63 0.88 -9.90
CA TYR A 64 -2.58 1.06 -8.90
C TYR A 64 -3.17 1.39 -7.51
N GLY A 65 -4.03 2.40 -7.42
CA GLY A 65 -4.65 2.81 -6.17
C GLY A 65 -5.55 1.73 -5.57
N LEU A 66 -6.34 1.06 -6.38
CA LEU A 66 -7.20 -0.06 -5.95
C LEU A 66 -6.37 -1.22 -5.39
N GLY A 67 -5.27 -1.58 -6.03
CA GLY A 67 -4.37 -2.63 -5.55
C GLY A 67 -3.67 -2.22 -4.25
N ALA A 68 -3.09 -1.03 -4.20
CA ALA A 68 -2.34 -0.54 -3.05
C ALA A 68 -3.17 -0.52 -1.76
N GLY A 69 -4.38 0.03 -1.78
CA GLY A 69 -5.21 0.10 -0.59
C GLY A 69 -5.73 -1.26 -0.12
N CYS A 70 -6.01 -2.17 -1.05
CA CYS A 70 -6.51 -3.50 -0.72
C CYS A 70 -5.41 -4.37 -0.09
N VAL A 71 -4.18 -4.33 -0.61
CA VAL A 71 -3.06 -5.11 -0.06
C VAL A 71 -2.68 -4.63 1.33
N ASP A 72 -2.62 -3.32 1.54
CA ASP A 72 -2.27 -2.74 2.83
C ASP A 72 -3.29 -3.15 3.90
N ALA A 73 -4.57 -2.90 3.66
CA ALA A 73 -5.62 -3.26 4.60
C ALA A 73 -5.71 -4.77 4.86
N ALA A 74 -5.54 -5.62 3.83
CA ALA A 74 -5.61 -7.07 3.97
C ALA A 74 -4.44 -7.64 4.79
N LEU A 75 -3.21 -7.16 4.55
CA LEU A 75 -2.03 -7.61 5.29
C LEU A 75 -2.04 -7.14 6.74
N ASN A 76 -2.36 -5.87 6.98
CA ASN A 76 -2.47 -5.33 8.34
C ASN A 76 -3.50 -6.11 9.16
N ASN A 77 -4.69 -6.35 8.60
CA ASN A 77 -5.73 -7.14 9.26
C ASN A 77 -5.27 -8.59 9.50
N TYR A 78 -4.66 -9.23 8.52
CA TYR A 78 -4.18 -10.60 8.66
C TYR A 78 -3.12 -10.74 9.75
N VAL A 79 -2.15 -9.82 9.80
CA VAL A 79 -1.10 -9.82 10.81
C VAL A 79 -1.68 -9.51 12.20
N ALA A 80 -2.61 -8.57 12.30
CA ALA A 80 -3.27 -8.23 13.56
C ALA A 80 -4.04 -9.40 14.17
N LEU A 81 -4.68 -10.23 13.34
CA LEU A 81 -5.50 -11.37 13.80
C LEU A 81 -4.68 -12.63 14.08
N HIS A 82 -3.53 -12.83 13.41
CA HIS A 82 -2.83 -14.12 13.44
C HIS A 82 -1.43 -14.06 14.08
N TYR A 83 -0.90 -12.86 14.33
CA TYR A 83 0.47 -12.66 14.78
C TYR A 83 0.53 -11.67 15.97
N THR A 84 1.70 -11.60 16.61
CA THR A 84 1.94 -10.65 17.69
C THR A 84 2.27 -9.25 17.17
N SER A 85 2.16 -8.22 18.04
CA SER A 85 2.50 -6.83 17.71
C SER A 85 3.93 -6.65 17.15
N ARG A 86 4.87 -7.53 17.54
CA ARG A 86 6.23 -7.53 16.98
C ARG A 86 6.25 -7.73 15.47
N HIS A 87 5.40 -8.61 14.95
CA HIS A 87 5.31 -8.86 13.50
C HIS A 87 4.67 -7.68 12.76
N MET A 88 3.74 -6.99 13.42
CA MET A 88 3.19 -5.74 12.89
C MET A 88 4.28 -4.67 12.75
N SER A 89 5.15 -4.51 13.77
CA SER A 89 6.29 -3.59 13.69
C SER A 89 7.25 -3.95 12.55
N TRP A 90 7.49 -5.24 12.31
CA TRP A 90 8.31 -5.69 11.17
C TRP A 90 7.67 -5.39 9.82
N LEU A 91 6.35 -5.54 9.71
CA LEU A 91 5.61 -5.18 8.50
C LEU A 91 5.83 -3.70 8.15
N HIS A 92 5.67 -2.82 9.14
CA HIS A 92 5.90 -1.37 8.95
C HIS A 92 7.38 -1.03 8.72
N CYS A 93 8.32 -1.75 9.33
CA CYS A 93 9.74 -1.61 9.03
C CYS A 93 10.05 -1.92 7.55
N MET A 94 9.49 -3.00 7.03
CA MET A 94 9.66 -3.36 5.61
C MET A 94 9.01 -2.35 4.67
N TRP A 95 7.92 -1.71 5.09
CA TRP A 95 7.36 -0.58 4.35
C TRP A 95 8.36 0.58 4.24
N GLY A 96 9.02 0.96 5.34
CA GLY A 96 10.07 2.00 5.34
C GLY A 96 11.26 1.65 4.43
N VAL A 97 11.69 0.38 4.41
CA VAL A 97 12.73 -0.10 3.48
C VAL A 97 12.27 0.07 2.03
N GLY A 98 11.04 -0.33 1.71
CA GLY A 98 10.47 -0.18 0.36
C GLY A 98 10.36 1.29 -0.06
N ALA A 99 9.91 2.16 0.85
CA ALA A 99 9.79 3.60 0.62
C ALA A 99 11.16 4.27 0.35
N SER A 100 12.24 3.73 0.90
CA SER A 100 13.61 4.20 0.63
C SER A 100 14.17 3.67 -0.69
N LEU A 101 13.93 2.39 -1.00
CA LEU A 101 14.44 1.76 -2.22
C LEU A 101 13.78 2.29 -3.49
N GLY A 102 12.51 2.65 -3.44
CA GLY A 102 11.78 3.15 -4.61
C GLY A 102 12.42 4.41 -5.23
N PRO A 103 12.60 5.49 -4.48
CA PRO A 103 13.30 6.69 -4.94
C PRO A 103 14.75 6.41 -5.37
N TYR A 104 15.47 5.53 -4.68
CA TYR A 104 16.84 5.16 -5.04
C TYR A 104 16.90 4.49 -6.42
N ILE A 105 16.02 3.55 -6.72
CA ILE A 105 15.93 2.91 -8.04
C ILE A 105 15.59 3.94 -9.12
N MET A 106 14.67 4.86 -8.84
CA MET A 106 14.30 5.91 -9.77
C MET A 106 15.46 6.88 -10.01
N GLY A 107 16.15 7.31 -8.94
CA GLY A 107 17.34 8.16 -9.03
C GLY A 107 18.45 7.51 -9.85
N TYR A 108 18.73 6.22 -9.61
CA TYR A 108 19.69 5.45 -10.38
C TYR A 108 19.35 5.42 -11.89
N ALA A 109 18.08 5.21 -12.23
CA ALA A 109 17.64 5.22 -13.63
C ALA A 109 17.87 6.59 -14.28
N LEU A 110 17.52 7.68 -13.58
CA LEU A 110 17.66 9.04 -14.10
C LEU A 110 19.13 9.47 -14.22
N SER A 111 19.99 9.17 -13.23
CA SER A 111 21.42 9.51 -13.23
C SER A 111 22.21 8.80 -14.33
N ASN A 112 21.78 7.62 -14.76
CA ASN A 112 22.38 6.90 -15.88
C ASN A 112 21.85 7.32 -17.25
N GLY A 113 21.15 8.45 -17.36
CA GLY A 113 20.62 8.98 -18.62
C GLY A 113 19.41 8.22 -19.16
N HIS A 114 18.81 7.34 -18.36
CA HIS A 114 17.57 6.67 -18.73
C HIS A 114 16.35 7.55 -18.42
N SER A 115 15.26 7.32 -19.12
CA SER A 115 14.01 8.01 -18.84
C SER A 115 13.34 7.45 -17.56
N TRP A 116 12.46 8.24 -16.96
CA TRP A 116 11.65 7.83 -15.81
C TRP A 116 10.85 6.53 -16.07
N ASN A 117 10.50 6.23 -17.31
CA ASN A 117 9.86 4.98 -17.72
C ASN A 117 10.68 3.74 -17.35
N MET A 118 12.03 3.84 -17.46
CA MET A 118 12.91 2.73 -17.07
C MET A 118 12.89 2.48 -15.57
N GLY A 119 12.83 3.52 -14.74
CA GLY A 119 12.67 3.38 -13.29
C GLY A 119 11.40 2.60 -12.93
N TYR A 120 10.26 2.97 -13.51
CA TYR A 120 9.01 2.21 -13.33
C TYR A 120 9.10 0.77 -13.85
N ARG A 121 9.84 0.54 -14.93
CA ARG A 121 10.06 -0.81 -15.47
C ARG A 121 10.84 -1.70 -14.49
N TYR A 122 11.90 -1.19 -13.87
CA TYR A 122 12.65 -1.93 -12.86
C TYR A 122 11.78 -2.30 -11.66
N ILE A 123 11.02 -1.34 -11.13
CA ILE A 123 10.11 -1.60 -10.01
C ILE A 123 9.00 -2.58 -10.40
N SER A 124 8.47 -2.47 -11.62
CA SER A 124 7.46 -3.41 -12.15
C SER A 124 7.98 -4.84 -12.23
N ILE A 125 9.21 -5.06 -12.68
CA ILE A 125 9.83 -6.40 -12.74
C ILE A 125 9.93 -6.99 -11.32
N LEU A 126 10.42 -6.22 -10.35
CA LEU A 126 10.46 -6.66 -8.95
C LEU A 126 9.07 -7.03 -8.42
N GLN A 127 8.07 -6.25 -8.75
CA GLN A 127 6.69 -6.47 -8.32
C GLN A 127 6.07 -7.71 -8.99
N ILE A 128 6.40 -7.99 -10.26
CA ILE A 128 5.98 -9.21 -10.96
C ILE A 128 6.63 -10.44 -10.30
N LEU A 129 7.91 -10.39 -9.98
CA LEU A 129 8.60 -11.46 -9.25
C LEU A 129 7.96 -11.71 -7.88
N LEU A 130 7.65 -10.63 -7.14
CA LEU A 130 6.94 -10.73 -5.87
C LEU A 130 5.55 -11.35 -6.05
N THR A 131 4.82 -10.97 -7.08
CA THR A 131 3.51 -11.57 -7.42
C THR A 131 3.64 -13.07 -7.65
N ALA A 132 4.65 -13.51 -8.39
CA ALA A 132 4.92 -14.93 -8.62
C ALA A 132 5.19 -15.66 -7.30
N VAL A 133 6.05 -15.11 -6.44
CA VAL A 133 6.31 -15.66 -5.09
C VAL A 133 5.04 -15.78 -4.27
N LEU A 134 4.19 -14.75 -4.28
CA LEU A 134 2.91 -14.76 -3.56
C LEU A 134 1.96 -15.84 -4.10
N LEU A 135 1.87 -16.00 -5.41
CA LEU A 135 1.04 -17.05 -6.02
C LEU A 135 1.51 -18.44 -5.61
N PHE A 136 2.82 -18.70 -5.63
CA PHE A 136 3.38 -19.98 -5.16
C PHE A 136 3.19 -20.18 -3.65
N SER A 137 3.15 -19.12 -2.86
CA SER A 137 2.94 -19.20 -1.41
C SER A 137 1.47 -19.36 -1.00
N LEU A 138 0.49 -19.19 -1.90
CA LEU A 138 -0.93 -19.28 -1.58
C LEU A 138 -1.34 -20.54 -0.77
N PRO A 139 -0.79 -21.73 -1.02
CA PRO A 139 -1.12 -22.90 -0.21
C PRO A 139 -0.74 -22.76 1.27
N LEU A 140 0.31 -21.97 1.57
CA LEU A 140 0.79 -21.78 2.94
C LEU A 140 -0.17 -20.92 3.80
N TRP A 141 -0.95 -20.04 3.15
CA TRP A 141 -1.91 -19.16 3.83
C TRP A 141 -3.16 -19.90 4.35
N LYS A 142 -3.34 -21.16 3.93
CA LYS A 142 -4.47 -22.02 4.33
C LYS A 142 -4.22 -22.81 5.61
N LYS A 143 -3.00 -22.80 6.17
CA LYS A 143 -2.71 -23.52 7.41
C LYS A 143 -3.40 -22.83 8.58
N PRO A 144 -4.21 -23.57 9.38
CA PRO A 144 -4.75 -23.02 10.62
C PRO A 144 -3.56 -22.69 11.52
N THR A 145 -3.39 -21.45 11.86
CA THR A 145 -2.45 -21.01 12.88
C THR A 145 -2.91 -21.62 14.20
N VAL A 146 -2.04 -22.37 14.84
CA VAL A 146 -2.27 -22.86 16.21
C VAL A 146 -2.69 -21.67 17.06
N PRO A 147 -3.80 -21.74 17.80
CA PRO A 147 -4.21 -20.65 18.67
C PRO A 147 -3.11 -20.43 19.69
N THR A 148 -2.40 -19.32 19.61
CA THR A 148 -1.51 -18.89 20.68
C THR A 148 -2.41 -18.65 21.88
N LYS A 149 -2.31 -19.54 22.89
CA LYS A 149 -2.94 -19.40 24.18
C LYS A 149 -2.41 -18.14 24.87
N SER A 150 -2.94 -17.01 24.57
CA SER A 150 -2.93 -15.86 25.46
C SER A 150 -4.35 -15.72 25.99
N SER A 151 -4.46 -16.26 27.21
CA SER A 151 -5.57 -16.15 28.12
C SER A 151 -6.15 -14.73 28.15
N HIS A 152 -7.42 -14.63 27.95
CA HIS A 152 -8.49 -14.10 28.76
C HIS A 152 -9.71 -13.82 27.88
N THR A 153 -10.78 -14.64 28.13
CA THR A 153 -12.19 -14.34 27.85
C THR A 153 -12.49 -13.68 26.47
N ALA A 154 -12.26 -14.43 25.40
CA ALA A 154 -12.96 -14.13 24.16
C ALA A 154 -14.25 -14.94 24.12
N ALA A 155 -15.32 -14.37 24.68
CA ALA A 155 -16.66 -14.76 24.32
C ALA A 155 -16.74 -14.76 22.78
N SER A 156 -17.33 -15.82 22.21
CA SER A 156 -17.58 -15.94 20.76
C SER A 156 -18.56 -14.86 20.32
N TYR A 157 -18.03 -13.66 20.10
CA TYR A 157 -18.75 -12.65 19.35
C TYR A 157 -18.65 -13.04 17.88
N HIS A 158 -19.77 -13.37 17.29
CA HIS A 158 -19.94 -13.26 15.84
C HIS A 158 -19.44 -11.86 15.44
N GLU A 159 -18.26 -11.79 14.80
CA GLU A 159 -17.69 -10.55 14.29
C GLU A 159 -18.58 -9.99 13.17
N GLN A 160 -19.67 -9.36 13.55
CA GLN A 160 -20.34 -8.44 12.66
C GLN A 160 -19.41 -7.24 12.47
N ALA A 161 -18.98 -7.01 11.22
CA ALA A 161 -18.21 -5.84 10.88
C ALA A 161 -18.91 -4.59 11.39
N LEU A 162 -18.30 -3.88 12.33
CA LEU A 162 -18.86 -2.66 12.90
C LEU A 162 -19.00 -1.63 11.77
N SER A 163 -20.14 -0.95 11.75
CA SER A 163 -20.36 0.20 10.86
C SER A 163 -19.41 1.34 11.25
N LEU A 164 -18.99 2.17 10.28
CA LEU A 164 -18.15 3.34 10.54
C LEU A 164 -18.73 4.24 11.65
N SER A 165 -20.06 4.39 11.70
CA SER A 165 -20.74 5.15 12.75
C SER A 165 -20.59 4.54 14.14
N GLN A 166 -20.48 3.23 14.25
CA GLN A 166 -20.24 2.52 15.50
C GLN A 166 -18.79 2.64 15.94
N ILE A 167 -17.84 2.55 14.99
CA ILE A 167 -16.41 2.71 15.25
C ILE A 167 -16.12 4.12 15.79
N VAL A 168 -16.67 5.15 15.16
CA VAL A 168 -16.49 6.55 15.63
C VAL A 168 -17.07 6.83 17.01
N ARG A 169 -18.01 5.99 17.51
CA ARG A 169 -18.56 6.09 18.86
C ARG A 169 -17.71 5.42 19.94
N ILE A 170 -16.72 4.61 19.55
CA ILE A 170 -15.79 4.00 20.50
C ILE A 170 -14.93 5.12 21.11
N SER A 171 -14.81 5.13 22.42
CA SER A 171 -13.96 6.11 23.13
C SER A 171 -12.51 5.99 22.66
N GLY A 172 -11.88 7.10 22.28
CA GLY A 172 -10.52 7.17 21.77
C GLY A 172 -10.38 6.92 20.25
N ALA A 173 -11.41 6.40 19.56
CA ALA A 173 -11.31 6.09 18.14
C ALA A 173 -11.15 7.34 17.28
N LYS A 174 -11.85 8.42 17.60
CA LYS A 174 -11.75 9.69 16.88
C LYS A 174 -10.34 10.28 16.97
N GLU A 175 -9.79 10.29 18.15
CA GLU A 175 -8.45 10.82 18.44
C GLU A 175 -7.39 10.02 17.66
N ILE A 176 -7.49 8.70 17.66
CA ILE A 176 -6.60 7.83 16.88
C ILE A 176 -6.74 8.12 15.39
N MET A 177 -7.97 8.22 14.87
CA MET A 177 -8.22 8.50 13.44
C MET A 177 -7.66 9.87 13.02
N ILE A 178 -7.86 10.91 13.85
CA ILE A 178 -7.33 12.25 13.58
C ILE A 178 -5.80 12.26 13.62
N THR A 179 -5.21 11.60 14.63
CA THR A 179 -3.74 11.50 14.75
C THR A 179 -3.14 10.80 13.53
N PHE A 180 -3.75 9.69 13.11
CA PHE A 180 -3.29 8.95 11.94
C PHE A 180 -3.47 9.74 10.65
N PHE A 181 -4.57 10.47 10.50
CA PHE A 181 -4.80 11.38 9.37
C PHE A 181 -3.72 12.46 9.29
N CYS A 182 -3.41 13.13 10.41
CA CYS A 182 -2.36 14.16 10.45
C CYS A 182 -0.98 13.58 10.12
N TYR A 183 -0.66 12.39 10.64
CA TYR A 183 0.57 11.69 10.31
C TYR A 183 0.68 11.41 8.81
N CYS A 184 -0.33 10.79 8.22
CA CYS A 184 -0.36 10.48 6.79
C CYS A 184 -0.29 11.76 5.93
N ALA A 185 -0.95 12.84 6.33
CA ALA A 185 -0.90 14.11 5.62
C ALA A 185 0.51 14.71 5.60
N LEU A 186 1.22 14.70 6.73
CA LEU A 186 2.61 15.13 6.82
C LEU A 186 3.52 14.27 5.94
N GLU A 187 3.41 12.96 6.05
CA GLU A 187 4.23 12.01 5.30
C GLU A 187 4.06 12.19 3.79
N GLN A 188 2.81 12.23 3.32
CA GLN A 188 2.51 12.41 1.90
C GLN A 188 2.96 13.78 1.37
N THR A 189 2.78 14.83 2.14
CA THR A 189 3.21 16.19 1.76
C THR A 189 4.74 16.23 1.63
N THR A 190 5.46 15.69 2.60
CA THR A 190 6.93 15.66 2.57
C THR A 190 7.44 14.80 1.43
N GLY A 191 6.86 13.61 1.22
CA GLY A 191 7.25 12.70 0.14
C GLY A 191 7.01 13.28 -1.26
N LEU A 192 5.88 13.98 -1.48
CA LEU A 192 5.54 14.55 -2.79
C LEU A 192 6.29 15.84 -3.11
N TRP A 193 6.53 16.68 -2.12
CA TRP A 193 7.01 18.05 -2.36
C TRP A 193 8.42 18.32 -1.82
N GLY A 194 8.96 17.43 -0.97
CA GLY A 194 10.24 17.62 -0.33
C GLY A 194 11.39 17.82 -1.33
N SER A 195 11.52 16.95 -2.33
CA SER A 195 12.55 17.06 -3.37
C SER A 195 12.36 18.32 -4.21
N SER A 196 11.14 18.64 -4.60
CA SER A 196 10.84 19.87 -5.35
C SER A 196 11.20 21.12 -4.55
N TYR A 197 10.91 21.14 -3.25
CA TYR A 197 11.30 22.23 -2.37
C TYR A 197 12.82 22.41 -2.28
N LEU A 198 13.56 21.31 -2.12
CA LEU A 198 15.01 21.33 -2.05
C LEU A 198 15.66 21.84 -3.34
N VAL A 199 15.17 21.40 -4.50
CA VAL A 199 15.66 21.87 -5.80
C VAL A 199 15.31 23.33 -6.04
N LEU A 200 14.06 23.73 -5.84
CA LEU A 200 13.58 25.08 -6.19
C LEU A 200 14.02 26.16 -5.21
N HIS A 201 14.13 25.84 -3.91
CA HIS A 201 14.43 26.82 -2.87
C HIS A 201 15.92 26.83 -2.49
N TRP A 202 16.56 25.66 -2.46
CA TRP A 202 17.96 25.53 -2.06
C TRP A 202 18.92 25.31 -3.23
N GLY A 203 18.41 25.20 -4.46
CA GLY A 203 19.24 25.02 -5.65
C GLY A 203 20.04 23.70 -5.68
N LEU A 204 19.60 22.70 -4.92
CA LEU A 204 20.24 21.39 -4.91
C LEU A 204 20.02 20.70 -6.25
N THR A 205 21.03 19.98 -6.73
CA THR A 205 20.90 19.14 -7.91
C THR A 205 19.96 17.97 -7.64
N SER A 206 19.28 17.49 -8.66
CA SER A 206 18.36 16.34 -8.57
C SER A 206 19.09 14.98 -8.53
N GLU A 207 20.39 14.99 -8.28
CA GLU A 207 21.26 13.81 -8.21
C GLU A 207 21.24 13.13 -6.83
#